data_92294a0d0f0c403b675084f04a64855a
#
_entry.id   92294a0d0f0c403b675084f04a64855a
#
_cell.length_a   1.000
_cell.length_b   1.000
_cell.length_c   1.000
_cell.angle_alpha   90.00
_cell.angle_beta   90.00
_cell.angle_gamma   90.00
#
_symmetry.space_group_name_H-M   'P 1'
#
loop_
_entity.id
_entity.type
_entity.pdbx_description
1 polymer ?
#
loop_
_entity_poly.entity_id
_entity_poly.type
_entity_poly.pdbx_seq_one_letter_code
_entity_poly.pdbx_strand_id
1 'polypeptide(L)'
;MTLNITSKQMEITPAIREHVEGRLAKLEKWHTQLISPHFVLSKVPNGFSVEASIGTPLGNLLATATADDMYKAINEGEEKLERQLNKLQHKGESRRADERLKDSFEK
;
A
#
# COMPACT_ATOMS: atom_id res chain seq x y z
N MET A 1 7.01 -14.61 3.45
CA MET A 1 6.64 -13.55 2.51
C MET A 1 7.90 -12.93 1.92
N THR A 2 7.90 -12.72 0.63
CA THR A 2 9.04 -12.15 -0.05
C THR A 2 8.75 -10.70 -0.41
N LEU A 3 9.53 -9.81 0.15
CA LEU A 3 9.36 -8.39 -0.09
C LEU A 3 10.47 -7.90 -1.01
N ASN A 4 10.09 -7.23 -2.08
CA ASN A 4 11.05 -6.61 -2.98
C ASN A 4 10.98 -5.11 -2.84
N ILE A 5 12.13 -4.49 -2.64
CA ILE A 5 12.22 -3.04 -2.55
C ILE A 5 13.23 -2.58 -3.57
N THR A 6 12.82 -1.67 -4.43
CA THR A 6 13.68 -1.11 -5.46
C THR A 6 13.73 0.39 -5.25
N SER A 7 14.87 1.00 -5.56
CA SER A 7 14.97 2.44 -5.43
C SER A 7 15.50 3.05 -6.71
N LYS A 8 15.12 4.30 -6.95
CA LYS A 8 15.60 5.07 -8.08
C LYS A 8 16.17 6.36 -7.57
N GLN A 9 17.43 6.62 -7.91
CA GLN A 9 18.13 7.87 -7.54
C GLN A 9 18.26 8.02 -6.03
N MET A 10 18.29 6.93 -5.31
CA MET A 10 18.50 6.97 -3.87
C MET A 10 18.85 5.57 -3.39
N GLU A 11 19.36 5.49 -2.19
CA GLU A 11 19.74 4.22 -1.60
C GLU A 11 18.70 3.75 -0.62
N ILE A 12 18.54 2.44 -0.53
CA ILE A 12 17.66 1.87 0.49
C ILE A 12 18.53 1.56 1.70
N THR A 13 18.34 2.33 2.76
CA THR A 13 19.08 2.11 3.99
C THR A 13 18.39 1.03 4.81
N PRO A 14 19.10 0.43 5.77
CA PRO A 14 18.46 -0.56 6.65
C PRO A 14 17.25 0.01 7.39
N ALA A 15 17.32 1.29 7.76
CA ALA A 15 16.20 1.91 8.45
C ALA A 15 14.97 2.00 7.56
N ILE A 16 15.17 2.34 6.29
CA ILE A 16 14.06 2.42 5.35
C ILE A 16 13.47 1.05 5.12
N ARG A 17 14.33 0.05 4.95
CA ARG A 17 13.83 -1.31 4.75
C ARG A 17 13.03 -1.79 5.93
N GLU A 18 13.52 -1.54 7.12
CA GLU A 18 12.79 -1.91 8.33
C GLU A 18 11.45 -1.23 8.41
N HIS A 19 11.40 0.03 8.03
CA HIS A 19 10.16 0.78 8.08
C HIS A 19 9.14 0.20 7.12
N VAL A 20 9.56 -0.13 5.91
CA VAL A 20 8.67 -0.74 4.94
C VAL A 20 8.18 -2.08 5.44
N GLU A 21 9.08 -2.87 6.01
CA GLU A 21 8.70 -4.18 6.51
C GLU A 21 7.69 -4.07 7.64
N GLY A 22 7.90 -3.09 8.51
CA GLY A 22 6.98 -2.88 9.62
C GLY A 22 5.59 -2.46 9.16
N ARG A 23 5.54 -1.59 8.17
CA ARG A 23 4.25 -1.17 7.65
C ARG A 23 3.55 -2.31 6.91
N LEU A 24 4.34 -3.12 6.20
CA LEU A 24 3.77 -4.26 5.50
C LEU A 24 3.20 -5.28 6.47
N ALA A 25 3.84 -5.45 7.61
CA ALA A 25 3.36 -6.36 8.63
C ALA A 25 1.96 -5.98 9.12
N LYS A 26 1.63 -4.71 9.07
CA LYS A 26 0.29 -4.28 9.45
C LYS A 26 -0.78 -4.83 8.52
N LEU A 27 -0.44 -5.00 7.27
CA LEU A 27 -1.39 -5.56 6.32
C LEU A 27 -1.65 -7.03 6.59
N GLU A 28 -0.71 -7.70 7.21
CA GLU A 28 -0.89 -9.11 7.50
C GLU A 28 -1.98 -9.34 8.54
N LYS A 29 -2.33 -8.30 9.29
CA LYS A 29 -3.40 -8.41 10.25
C LYS A 29 -4.74 -8.68 9.61
N TRP A 30 -4.84 -8.43 8.33
CA TRP A 30 -6.10 -8.65 7.62
C TRP A 30 -6.31 -10.10 7.24
N HIS A 31 -5.33 -10.96 7.62
CA HIS A 31 -5.44 -12.40 7.38
C HIS A 31 -5.60 -12.72 5.90
N THR A 32 -4.92 -11.95 5.07
CA THR A 32 -4.94 -12.15 3.63
C THR A 32 -3.53 -12.44 3.18
N GLN A 33 -3.38 -13.40 2.30
CA GLN A 33 -2.08 -13.71 1.77
C GLN A 33 -1.58 -12.57 0.90
N LEU A 34 -0.38 -12.09 1.19
CA LEU A 34 0.26 -11.04 0.40
C LEU A 34 1.23 -11.69 -0.55
N ILE A 35 0.99 -11.51 -1.84
CA ILE A 35 1.76 -12.16 -2.88
C ILE A 35 2.68 -11.16 -3.55
N SER A 36 3.97 -11.45 -3.51
CA SER A 36 5.00 -10.65 -4.18
C SER A 36 4.88 -9.15 -3.91
N PRO A 37 4.93 -8.73 -2.65
CA PRO A 37 4.91 -7.30 -2.36
C PRO A 37 6.12 -6.62 -2.99
N HIS A 38 5.89 -5.49 -3.61
CA HIS A 38 6.96 -4.76 -4.26
C HIS A 38 6.78 -3.27 -4.01
N PHE A 39 7.82 -2.64 -3.49
CA PHE A 39 7.83 -1.20 -3.24
C PHE A 39 8.92 -0.57 -4.09
N VAL A 40 8.58 0.48 -4.79
CA VAL A 40 9.56 1.25 -5.55
C VAL A 40 9.67 2.62 -4.91
N LEU A 41 10.84 2.94 -4.42
CA LEU A 41 11.10 4.19 -3.73
C LEU A 41 11.89 5.09 -4.65
N SER A 42 11.48 6.34 -4.78
CA SER A 42 12.13 7.25 -5.68
C SER A 42 12.33 8.61 -5.04
N LYS A 43 13.41 9.27 -5.39
CA LYS A 43 13.58 10.64 -5.00
C LYS A 43 13.06 11.50 -6.14
N VAL A 44 12.19 12.45 -5.81
CA VAL A 44 11.62 13.35 -6.80
C VAL A 44 11.96 14.79 -6.42
N PRO A 45 11.81 15.74 -7.34
CA PRO A 45 12.26 17.09 -7.07
C PRO A 45 11.72 17.71 -5.79
N ASN A 46 10.50 17.40 -5.44
CA ASN A 46 9.88 18.00 -4.26
C ASN A 46 9.78 17.06 -3.09
N GLY A 47 10.51 15.96 -3.11
CA GLY A 47 10.43 15.05 -1.99
C GLY A 47 10.68 13.63 -2.40
N PHE A 48 9.81 12.73 -1.97
CA PHE A 48 9.99 11.30 -2.22
C PHE A 48 8.69 10.68 -2.69
N SER A 49 8.81 9.67 -3.51
CA SER A 49 7.66 8.98 -4.06
C SER A 49 7.75 7.50 -3.75
N VAL A 50 6.62 6.90 -3.45
CA VAL A 50 6.54 5.46 -3.18
C VAL A 50 5.47 4.88 -4.08
N GLU A 51 5.82 3.79 -4.74
CA GLU A 51 4.87 3.05 -5.54
C GLU A 51 4.84 1.64 -4.98
N ALA A 52 3.69 1.16 -4.60
CA ALA A 52 3.58 -0.15 -3.96
C ALA A 52 2.57 -1.01 -4.68
N SER A 53 2.91 -2.27 -4.86
CA SER A 53 1.99 -3.22 -5.47
C SER A 53 2.07 -4.53 -4.72
N ILE A 54 0.92 -5.15 -4.49
CA ILE A 54 0.83 -6.41 -3.78
C ILE A 54 -0.31 -7.21 -4.39
N GLY A 55 -0.06 -8.49 -4.64
CA GLY A 55 -1.13 -9.36 -5.09
C GLY A 55 -1.81 -10.01 -3.90
N THR A 56 -3.10 -10.24 -4.01
CA THR A 56 -3.84 -11.00 -3.00
C THR A 56 -4.84 -11.89 -3.71
N PRO A 57 -5.35 -12.92 -3.02
CA PRO A 57 -6.39 -13.75 -3.62
C PRO A 57 -7.66 -12.97 -3.97
N LEU A 58 -7.84 -11.83 -3.34
CA LEU A 58 -9.03 -11.00 -3.59
C LEU A 58 -8.84 -10.02 -4.73
N GLY A 59 -7.59 -9.78 -5.12
CA GLY A 59 -7.30 -8.83 -6.17
C GLY A 59 -5.95 -8.19 -5.92
N ASN A 60 -5.53 -7.35 -6.82
CA ASN A 60 -4.23 -6.68 -6.69
C ASN A 60 -4.40 -5.33 -6.03
N LEU A 61 -3.44 -4.99 -5.20
CA LEU A 61 -3.40 -3.70 -4.55
C LEU A 61 -2.31 -2.86 -5.20
N LEU A 62 -2.62 -1.61 -5.45
CA LEU A 62 -1.66 -0.71 -6.05
C LEU A 62 -1.84 0.68 -5.46
N ALA A 63 -0.77 1.27 -4.98
CA ALA A 63 -0.85 2.58 -4.37
C ALA A 63 0.39 3.40 -4.70
N THR A 64 0.20 4.70 -4.78
CA THR A 64 1.29 5.63 -5.02
C THR A 64 1.13 6.78 -4.02
N ALA A 65 2.24 7.21 -3.47
CA ALA A 65 2.22 8.31 -2.52
C ALA A 65 3.46 9.16 -2.70
N THR A 66 3.33 10.44 -2.43
CA THR A 66 4.45 11.38 -2.50
C THR A 66 4.40 12.27 -1.28
N ALA A 67 5.56 12.49 -0.69
CA ALA A 67 5.63 13.34 0.49
C ALA A 67 7.02 13.96 0.55
N ASP A 68 7.19 14.92 1.45
CA ASP A 68 8.48 15.57 1.60
C ASP A 68 9.46 14.73 2.43
N ASP A 69 9.01 13.59 2.93
CA ASP A 69 9.79 12.72 3.78
C ASP A 69 9.52 11.29 3.34
N MET A 70 10.57 10.49 3.16
CA MET A 70 10.39 9.12 2.68
C MET A 70 9.53 8.29 3.63
N TYR A 71 9.72 8.44 4.93
CA TYR A 71 8.91 7.66 5.88
C TYR A 71 7.45 8.03 5.79
N LYS A 72 7.16 9.29 5.58
CA LYS A 72 5.81 9.75 5.39
C LYS A 72 5.21 9.18 4.12
N ALA A 73 5.98 9.18 3.04
CA ALA A 73 5.51 8.62 1.77
C ALA A 73 5.20 7.14 1.92
N ILE A 74 6.05 6.41 2.63
CA ILE A 74 5.82 4.99 2.86
C ILE A 74 4.54 4.78 3.67
N ASN A 75 4.36 5.58 4.70
CA ASN A 75 3.18 5.46 5.53
C ASN A 75 1.91 5.71 4.73
N GLU A 76 1.92 6.74 3.89
CA GLU A 76 0.75 7.06 3.09
C GLU A 76 0.45 5.97 2.08
N GLY A 77 1.51 5.42 1.48
CA GLY A 77 1.32 4.32 0.54
C GLY A 77 0.70 3.12 1.20
N GLU A 78 1.18 2.79 2.39
CA GLU A 78 0.67 1.64 3.10
C GLU A 78 -0.79 1.86 3.52
N GLU A 79 -1.13 3.08 3.92
CA GLU A 79 -2.50 3.39 4.29
C GLU A 79 -3.44 3.23 3.10
N LYS A 80 -2.97 3.61 1.92
CA LYS A 80 -3.78 3.42 0.73
C LYS A 80 -3.96 1.96 0.41
N LEU A 81 -2.92 1.16 0.62
CA LEU A 81 -3.03 -0.28 0.42
C LEU A 81 -4.04 -0.88 1.40
N GLU A 82 -4.00 -0.42 2.63
CA GLU A 82 -4.94 -0.90 3.64
C GLU A 82 -6.36 -0.60 3.25
N ARG A 83 -6.61 0.59 2.75
CA ARG A 83 -7.96 0.96 2.34
C ARG A 83 -8.44 0.10 1.19
N GLN A 84 -7.55 -0.18 0.24
CA GLN A 84 -7.92 -1.02 -0.88
C GLN A 84 -8.22 -2.43 -0.43
N LEU A 85 -7.40 -2.96 0.48
CA LEU A 85 -7.61 -4.30 0.98
C LEU A 85 -8.93 -4.41 1.74
N ASN A 86 -9.21 -3.41 2.57
CA ASN A 86 -10.45 -3.37 3.29
C ASN A 86 -11.64 -3.41 2.34
N LYS A 87 -11.57 -2.63 1.29
CA LYS A 87 -12.61 -2.62 0.28
C LYS A 87 -12.80 -3.98 -0.36
N LEU A 88 -11.70 -4.62 -0.70
CA LEU A 88 -11.78 -5.93 -1.34
C LEU A 88 -12.38 -6.97 -0.41
N GLN A 89 -12.01 -6.91 0.86
CA GLN A 89 -12.51 -7.90 1.81
C GLN A 89 -13.99 -7.77 2.08
N HIS A 90 -14.51 -6.56 1.98
CA HIS A 90 -15.91 -6.33 2.27
C HIS A 90 -16.79 -6.32 1.03
N LYS A 91 -16.18 -6.50 -0.11
CA LYS A 91 -16.91 -6.36 -1.35
C LYS A 91 -18.07 -7.34 -1.47
N GLY A 92 -17.85 -8.59 -1.11
CA GLY A 92 -18.91 -9.58 -1.22
C GLY A 92 -19.94 -9.44 -0.15
N GLU A 93 -19.50 -9.13 1.04
CA GLU A 93 -20.39 -9.06 2.19
C GLU A 93 -21.39 -7.96 2.12
N SER A 94 -20.95 -6.82 1.68
CA SER A 94 -21.79 -5.63 1.76
C SER A 94 -22.20 -5.15 0.40
N ARG A 95 -22.23 -6.04 -0.56
CA ARG A 95 -22.51 -5.64 -1.91
C ARG A 95 -23.80 -4.85 -2.03
N ARG A 96 -24.86 -5.33 -1.41
CA ARG A 96 -26.13 -4.64 -1.54
C ARG A 96 -26.14 -3.31 -0.85
N ALA A 97 -25.52 -3.26 0.29
CA ALA A 97 -25.45 -2.00 1.01
C ALA A 97 -24.54 -1.04 0.27
N ASP A 98 -23.51 -1.56 -0.32
CA ASP A 98 -22.58 -0.72 -1.05
C ASP A 98 -23.21 0.02 -2.18
N GLU A 99 -24.12 -0.59 -2.85
CA GLU A 99 -24.70 0.04 -3.99
C GLU A 99 -25.37 1.33 -3.63
N ARG A 100 -25.92 1.39 -2.45
CA ARG A 100 -26.53 2.62 -2.00
C ARG A 100 -25.54 3.58 -1.43
N LEU A 101 -24.63 3.07 -0.63
CA LEU A 101 -23.70 3.93 0.05
C LEU A 101 -22.66 4.50 -0.85
N LYS A 102 -22.30 3.74 -1.82
CA LYS A 102 -21.29 4.14 -2.74
C LYS A 102 -21.59 5.48 -3.38
N ASP A 103 -22.82 5.68 -3.67
CA ASP A 103 -23.20 6.92 -4.29
C ASP A 103 -22.95 8.09 -3.40
N SER A 104 -23.03 7.90 -2.14
CA SER A 104 -22.93 9.02 -1.27
C SER A 104 -21.51 9.35 -0.87
N PHE A 105 -20.62 8.39 -0.77
CA PHE A 105 -19.32 8.81 -0.32
C PHE A 105 -18.19 8.37 -1.20
N GLU A 106 -18.53 7.85 -2.30
CA GLU A 106 -17.48 7.57 -3.20
C GLU A 106 -17.00 8.74 -3.86
N LYS A 107 -17.58 9.39 -3.81
CA LYS A 107 -17.23 10.45 -4.40
C LYS A 107 -16.62 11.13 -4.02
#